data_a7d10dba7d5d1772ea61437590457d30
#
_entry.id   a7d10dba7d5d1772ea61437590457d30
#
_cell.length_a   1.000
_cell.length_b   1.000
_cell.length_c   1.000
_cell.angle_alpha   90.00
_cell.angle_beta   90.00
_cell.angle_gamma   90.00
#
_symmetry.space_group_name_H-M   'P 1'
#
loop_
_entity.id
_entity.type
_entity.pdbx_description
1 polymer ?
#
loop_
_entity_poly.entity_id
_entity_poly.type
_entity_poly.pdbx_seq_one_letter_code
_entity_poly.pdbx_strand_id
1 'polypeptide(L)'
;NTTNLVEQELLSNSDYVKGRAKSMAENIAWLKANNNLKKTTITIPIVVHVIHKNTHANIGSGTNISNAQIEDAIRILNEDYSKTNPEFPNPPRNTFLSSSGNPNLEFCLATIDPSGNPTNGITRTATTQTNWDADDQGGWGSDGEANAMKKTSSGGIDSWDYQRYLNIWVCDLTNSQSGGMTLGYAYLPGLPSGGWSGDQ
;
A
#
# COMPACT_ATOMS: atom_id res chain seq x y z
N ASN A 1 -13.52 -15.91 13.82
CA ASN A 1 -13.28 -15.22 12.56
C ASN A 1 -12.58 -13.89 12.84
N THR A 2 -11.29 -13.83 12.59
CA THR A 2 -10.39 -12.72 12.98
C THR A 2 -10.87 -11.37 12.41
N THR A 3 -11.44 -11.37 11.21
CA THR A 3 -11.96 -10.18 10.54
C THR A 3 -13.07 -9.51 11.34
N ASN A 4 -13.98 -10.27 11.93
CA ASN A 4 -15.09 -9.71 12.72
C ASN A 4 -14.60 -9.12 14.06
N LEU A 5 -13.53 -9.67 14.65
CA LEU A 5 -12.98 -9.16 15.91
C LEU A 5 -12.27 -7.81 15.66
N VAL A 6 -11.46 -7.73 14.61
CA VAL A 6 -10.78 -6.49 14.22
C VAL A 6 -11.80 -5.41 13.83
N GLU A 7 -12.84 -5.76 13.09
CA GLU A 7 -13.91 -4.80 12.74
C GLU A 7 -14.66 -4.31 13.96
N GLN A 8 -14.99 -5.19 14.92
CA GLN A 8 -15.62 -4.81 16.18
C GLN A 8 -14.73 -3.91 17.04
N GLU A 9 -13.43 -4.19 17.10
CA GLU A 9 -12.45 -3.36 17.82
C GLU A 9 -12.33 -1.98 17.18
N LEU A 10 -12.22 -1.89 15.87
CA LEU A 10 -12.20 -0.62 15.13
C LEU A 10 -13.50 0.17 15.31
N LEU A 11 -14.65 -0.48 15.29
CA LEU A 11 -15.95 0.15 15.52
C LEU A 11 -16.15 0.61 16.97
N SER A 12 -15.43 0.04 17.93
CA SER A 12 -15.41 0.52 19.31
C SER A 12 -14.59 1.80 19.51
N ASN A 13 -13.69 2.12 18.57
CA ASN A 13 -12.89 3.33 18.59
C ASN A 13 -13.67 4.53 18.03
N SER A 14 -14.05 5.45 18.92
CA SER A 14 -14.88 6.62 18.53
C SER A 14 -14.23 7.51 17.48
N ASP A 15 -12.91 7.62 17.46
CA ASP A 15 -12.18 8.49 16.55
C ASP A 15 -12.05 7.84 15.16
N TYR A 16 -11.89 6.51 15.11
CA TYR A 16 -11.98 5.77 13.86
C TYR A 16 -13.37 5.92 13.22
N VAL A 17 -14.44 5.74 14.00
CA VAL A 17 -15.82 5.87 13.51
C VAL A 17 -16.09 7.28 12.98
N LYS A 18 -15.63 8.32 13.70
CA LYS A 18 -15.76 9.72 13.27
C LYS A 18 -14.94 10.00 12.01
N GLY A 19 -13.68 9.53 11.95
CA GLY A 19 -12.81 9.70 10.78
C GLY A 19 -13.41 9.04 9.55
N ARG A 20 -13.90 7.80 9.67
CA ARG A 20 -14.59 7.09 8.59
C ARG A 20 -15.86 7.80 8.14
N ALA A 21 -16.68 8.28 9.07
CA ALA A 21 -17.90 9.02 8.75
C ALA A 21 -17.60 10.33 8.02
N LYS A 22 -16.56 11.05 8.46
CA LYS A 22 -16.09 12.28 7.81
C LYS A 22 -15.62 12.02 6.39
N SER A 23 -14.72 11.05 6.19
CA SER A 23 -14.22 10.66 4.87
C SER A 23 -15.35 10.23 3.93
N MET A 24 -16.31 9.46 4.44
CA MET A 24 -17.46 9.03 3.65
C MET A 24 -18.37 10.22 3.26
N ALA A 25 -18.57 11.17 4.17
CA ALA A 25 -19.36 12.38 3.89
C ALA A 25 -18.67 13.28 2.84
N GLU A 26 -17.34 13.45 2.94
CA GLU A 26 -16.52 14.17 1.97
C GLU A 26 -16.57 13.52 0.58
N ASN A 27 -16.45 12.20 0.51
CA ASN A 27 -16.57 11.44 -0.74
C ASN A 27 -17.95 11.60 -1.38
N ILE A 28 -19.02 11.52 -0.58
CA ILE A 28 -20.40 11.71 -1.07
C ILE A 28 -20.59 13.14 -1.57
N ALA A 29 -20.08 14.15 -0.84
CA ALA A 29 -20.16 15.56 -1.24
C ALA A 29 -19.39 15.79 -2.55
N TRP A 30 -18.21 15.23 -2.68
CA TRP A 30 -17.39 15.29 -3.90
C TRP A 30 -18.11 14.64 -5.09
N LEU A 31 -18.68 13.45 -4.92
CA LEU A 31 -19.44 12.75 -5.96
C LEU A 31 -20.66 13.57 -6.42
N LYS A 32 -21.38 14.20 -5.49
CA LYS A 32 -22.53 15.05 -5.81
C LYS A 32 -22.12 16.31 -6.59
N ALA A 33 -21.01 16.92 -6.21
CA ALA A 33 -20.49 18.11 -6.88
C ALA A 33 -19.93 17.79 -8.27
N ASN A 34 -19.48 16.56 -8.51
CA ASN A 34 -18.77 16.15 -9.70
C ASN A 34 -19.51 15.07 -10.52
N ASN A 35 -20.80 14.92 -10.35
CA ASN A 35 -21.62 13.89 -11.01
C ASN A 35 -21.63 13.95 -12.54
N ASN A 36 -21.26 15.11 -13.13
CA ASN A 36 -21.19 15.34 -14.58
C ASN A 36 -19.77 15.31 -15.14
N LEU A 37 -18.76 14.98 -14.33
CA LEU A 37 -17.40 14.83 -14.84
C LEU A 37 -17.37 13.68 -15.84
N LYS A 38 -16.80 13.96 -17.01
CA LYS A 38 -16.43 12.88 -17.95
C LYS A 38 -15.51 11.92 -17.20
N LYS A 39 -15.72 10.63 -17.39
CA LYS A 39 -14.81 9.59 -16.88
C LYS A 39 -13.44 9.81 -17.49
N THR A 40 -12.59 10.57 -16.82
CA THR A 40 -11.17 10.69 -17.16
C THR A 40 -10.40 9.64 -16.36
N THR A 41 -9.39 9.05 -16.97
CA THR A 41 -8.47 8.19 -16.24
C THR A 41 -7.71 9.03 -15.21
N ILE A 42 -7.70 8.57 -13.97
CA ILE A 42 -6.91 9.16 -12.89
C ILE A 42 -5.61 8.36 -12.80
N THR A 43 -4.49 9.00 -13.06
CA THR A 43 -3.17 8.38 -12.93
C THR A 43 -2.64 8.58 -11.52
N ILE A 44 -2.25 7.48 -10.87
CA ILE A 44 -1.70 7.45 -9.51
C ILE A 44 -0.19 7.15 -9.62
N PRO A 45 0.68 8.12 -9.29
CA PRO A 45 2.11 7.88 -9.24
C PRO A 45 2.46 6.96 -8.07
N ILE A 46 3.21 5.90 -8.35
CA ILE A 46 3.71 4.94 -7.36
C ILE A 46 5.20 5.17 -7.15
N VAL A 47 5.63 5.11 -5.90
CA VAL A 47 7.04 4.86 -5.55
C VAL A 47 7.16 3.50 -4.88
N VAL A 48 8.09 2.68 -5.34
CA VAL A 48 8.39 1.36 -4.76
C VAL A 48 9.70 1.44 -3.98
N HIS A 49 9.61 1.27 -2.68
CA HIS A 49 10.73 1.26 -1.75
C HIS A 49 11.19 -0.17 -1.50
N VAL A 50 12.26 -0.60 -2.15
CA VAL A 50 12.85 -1.92 -1.95
C VAL A 50 13.84 -1.86 -0.80
N ILE A 51 13.50 -2.51 0.32
CA ILE A 51 14.39 -2.66 1.47
C ILE A 51 14.97 -4.07 1.41
N HIS A 52 16.25 -4.16 1.10
CA HIS A 52 16.90 -5.44 0.88
C HIS A 52 18.01 -5.71 1.88
N LYS A 53 18.26 -6.98 2.18
CA LYS A 53 19.39 -7.39 2.99
C LYS A 53 20.69 -6.91 2.34
N ASN A 54 21.62 -6.41 3.14
CA ASN A 54 22.93 -5.94 2.64
C ASN A 54 23.73 -7.06 1.93
N THR A 55 23.45 -8.34 2.25
CA THR A 55 23.98 -9.50 1.56
C THR A 55 23.37 -9.74 0.17
N HIS A 56 22.28 -9.08 -0.16
CA HIS A 56 21.57 -9.14 -1.45
C HIS A 56 21.81 -7.86 -2.27
N ALA A 57 23.06 -7.43 -2.41
CA ALA A 57 23.40 -6.16 -3.05
C ALA A 57 23.06 -6.12 -4.56
N ASN A 58 23.06 -7.26 -5.24
CA ASN A 58 22.78 -7.32 -6.66
C ASN A 58 21.28 -7.25 -6.93
N ILE A 59 20.85 -6.36 -7.80
CA ILE A 59 19.46 -6.25 -8.27
C ILE A 59 19.03 -7.58 -8.91
N GLY A 60 17.86 -8.08 -8.51
CA GLY A 60 17.35 -9.38 -8.93
C GLY A 60 17.81 -10.55 -8.04
N SER A 61 18.52 -10.27 -6.93
CA SER A 61 19.01 -11.28 -6.00
C SER A 61 18.25 -11.19 -4.66
N GLY A 62 17.65 -12.30 -4.25
CA GLY A 62 16.98 -12.44 -2.96
C GLY A 62 15.93 -11.34 -2.71
N THR A 63 16.08 -10.59 -1.61
CA THR A 63 15.15 -9.51 -1.26
C THR A 63 15.31 -8.24 -2.10
N ASN A 64 16.37 -8.13 -2.93
CA ASN A 64 16.58 -7.03 -3.85
C ASN A 64 15.96 -7.33 -5.21
N ILE A 65 14.64 -7.40 -5.27
CA ILE A 65 13.89 -7.78 -6.47
C ILE A 65 14.22 -6.92 -7.68
N SER A 66 14.08 -7.46 -8.88
CA SER A 66 14.41 -6.75 -10.11
C SER A 66 13.40 -5.65 -10.46
N ASN A 67 13.84 -4.66 -11.26
CA ASN A 67 12.91 -3.66 -11.80
C ASN A 67 11.81 -4.33 -12.64
N ALA A 68 12.17 -5.33 -13.43
CA ALA A 68 11.20 -6.06 -14.26
C ALA A 68 10.08 -6.72 -13.43
N GLN A 69 10.38 -7.25 -12.24
CA GLN A 69 9.35 -7.78 -11.34
C GLN A 69 8.42 -6.68 -10.82
N ILE A 70 8.95 -5.50 -10.51
CA ILE A 70 8.16 -4.35 -10.07
C ILE A 70 7.26 -3.83 -11.20
N GLU A 71 7.84 -3.66 -12.39
CA GLU A 71 7.12 -3.19 -13.58
C GLU A 71 6.00 -4.17 -13.97
N ASP A 72 6.26 -5.47 -13.89
CA ASP A 72 5.26 -6.51 -14.17
C ASP A 72 4.13 -6.51 -13.13
N ALA A 73 4.43 -6.31 -11.84
CA ALA A 73 3.42 -6.18 -10.80
C ALA A 73 2.50 -4.97 -11.04
N ILE A 74 3.06 -3.83 -11.48
CA ILE A 74 2.26 -2.64 -11.82
C ILE A 74 1.43 -2.87 -13.09
N ARG A 75 1.98 -3.58 -14.08
CA ARG A 75 1.22 -3.99 -15.28
C ARG A 75 0.01 -4.83 -14.90
N ILE A 76 0.21 -5.87 -14.08
CA ILE A 76 -0.87 -6.74 -13.58
C ILE A 76 -1.92 -5.93 -12.81
N LEU A 77 -1.49 -5.04 -11.91
CA LEU A 77 -2.38 -4.15 -11.16
C LEU A 77 -3.28 -3.32 -12.10
N ASN A 78 -2.71 -2.76 -13.18
CA ASN A 78 -3.46 -2.01 -14.16
C ASN A 78 -4.45 -2.89 -14.95
N GLU A 79 -4.06 -4.11 -15.31
CA GLU A 79 -4.94 -5.07 -15.98
C GLU A 79 -6.13 -5.44 -15.11
N ASP A 80 -5.91 -5.67 -13.81
CA ASP A 80 -6.97 -6.00 -12.85
C ASP A 80 -7.95 -4.83 -12.67
N TYR A 81 -7.44 -3.62 -12.45
CA TYR A 81 -8.28 -2.44 -12.28
C TYR A 81 -9.04 -2.04 -13.54
N SER A 82 -8.47 -2.27 -14.72
CA SER A 82 -9.13 -2.01 -16.00
C SER A 82 -10.00 -3.16 -16.52
N LYS A 83 -9.98 -4.32 -15.85
CA LYS A 83 -10.65 -5.57 -16.24
C LYS A 83 -10.13 -6.13 -17.59
N THR A 84 -8.85 -6.00 -17.83
CA THR A 84 -8.20 -6.53 -19.05
C THR A 84 -7.32 -7.74 -18.76
N ASN A 85 -7.27 -8.18 -17.50
CA ASN A 85 -6.57 -9.40 -17.12
C ASN A 85 -7.17 -10.64 -17.81
N PRO A 86 -6.35 -11.66 -18.12
CA PRO A 86 -6.78 -12.83 -18.90
C PRO A 86 -7.93 -13.63 -18.26
N GLU A 87 -8.06 -13.60 -16.94
CA GLU A 87 -9.14 -14.28 -16.21
C GLU A 87 -10.47 -13.57 -16.33
N PHE A 88 -10.50 -12.29 -16.64
CA PHE A 88 -11.72 -11.55 -16.92
C PHE A 88 -12.04 -11.63 -18.42
N PRO A 89 -13.26 -11.95 -18.87
CA PRO A 89 -14.52 -12.00 -18.14
C PRO A 89 -14.97 -13.39 -17.67
N ASN A 90 -14.09 -14.38 -17.65
CA ASN A 90 -14.41 -15.77 -17.31
C ASN A 90 -13.80 -16.18 -15.96
N PRO A 91 -14.11 -15.46 -14.86
CA PRO A 91 -13.59 -15.82 -13.55
C PRO A 91 -14.17 -17.16 -13.10
N PRO A 92 -13.47 -17.90 -12.22
CA PRO A 92 -13.96 -19.17 -11.66
C PRO A 92 -15.33 -19.04 -10.96
N ARG A 93 -15.72 -17.81 -10.60
CA ARG A 93 -17.01 -17.49 -9.98
C ARG A 93 -17.63 -16.25 -10.63
N ASN A 94 -18.77 -16.42 -11.25
CA ASN A 94 -19.50 -15.32 -11.94
C ASN A 94 -20.31 -14.42 -11.01
N THR A 95 -20.36 -14.75 -9.70
CA THR A 95 -21.26 -14.11 -8.73
C THR A 95 -21.17 -12.59 -8.72
N PHE A 96 -19.97 -12.04 -8.95
CA PHE A 96 -19.72 -10.61 -8.89
C PHE A 96 -19.55 -9.91 -10.25
N LEU A 97 -19.73 -10.63 -11.36
CA LEU A 97 -19.51 -10.04 -12.70
C LEU A 97 -20.43 -8.84 -12.96
N SER A 98 -21.70 -8.93 -12.55
CA SER A 98 -22.67 -7.84 -12.73
C SER A 98 -22.38 -6.62 -11.87
N SER A 99 -21.64 -6.80 -10.78
CA SER A 99 -21.26 -5.73 -9.84
C SER A 99 -19.85 -5.21 -10.07
N SER A 100 -19.09 -5.83 -10.98
CA SER A 100 -17.72 -5.41 -11.25
C SER A 100 -17.68 -4.09 -12.02
N GLY A 101 -16.86 -3.14 -11.58
CA GLY A 101 -16.67 -1.83 -12.21
C GLY A 101 -15.25 -1.63 -12.71
N ASN A 102 -15.06 -0.69 -13.63
CA ASN A 102 -13.76 -0.12 -13.94
C ASN A 102 -13.73 1.29 -13.34
N PRO A 103 -12.88 1.53 -12.32
CA PRO A 103 -12.80 2.84 -11.64
C PRO A 103 -12.09 3.91 -12.48
N ASN A 104 -11.54 3.58 -13.64
CA ASN A 104 -10.68 4.41 -14.47
C ASN A 104 -9.44 4.92 -13.71
N LEU A 105 -8.81 4.04 -12.97
CA LEU A 105 -7.53 4.28 -12.33
C LEU A 105 -6.41 3.66 -13.17
N GLU A 106 -5.30 4.37 -13.25
CA GLU A 106 -4.05 3.91 -13.86
C GLU A 106 -2.91 4.14 -12.88
N PHE A 107 -2.09 3.15 -12.69
CA PHE A 107 -0.93 3.21 -11.80
C PHE A 107 0.34 3.30 -12.65
N CYS A 108 1.23 4.22 -12.31
CA CYS A 108 2.52 4.36 -12.99
C CYS A 108 3.63 4.60 -11.99
N LEU A 109 4.85 4.14 -12.30
CA LEU A 109 6.02 4.53 -11.52
C LEU A 109 6.22 6.04 -11.60
N ALA A 110 6.56 6.66 -10.47
CA ALA A 110 6.83 8.08 -10.40
C ALA A 110 8.04 8.44 -11.29
N THR A 111 7.90 9.49 -12.07
CA THR A 111 8.97 10.00 -12.95
C THR A 111 9.70 11.21 -12.38
N ILE A 112 9.16 11.81 -11.32
CA ILE A 112 9.72 12.95 -10.60
C ILE A 112 9.71 12.60 -9.11
N ASP A 113 10.83 12.84 -8.43
CA ASP A 113 10.95 12.64 -6.98
C ASP A 113 10.37 13.84 -6.18
N PRO A 114 10.26 13.76 -4.84
CA PRO A 114 9.75 14.88 -4.03
C PRO A 114 10.56 16.17 -4.13
N SER A 115 11.81 16.09 -4.54
CA SER A 115 12.70 17.24 -4.75
C SER A 115 12.61 17.83 -6.16
N GLY A 116 11.80 17.23 -7.04
CA GLY A 116 11.62 17.67 -8.42
C GLY A 116 12.63 17.10 -9.41
N ASN A 117 13.45 16.12 -9.02
CA ASN A 117 14.41 15.49 -9.93
C ASN A 117 13.79 14.30 -10.69
N PRO A 118 14.30 13.98 -11.89
CA PRO A 118 13.89 12.77 -12.59
C PRO A 118 14.21 11.50 -11.79
N THR A 119 13.28 10.54 -11.81
CA THR A 119 13.41 9.24 -11.13
C THR A 119 12.76 8.13 -11.95
N ASN A 120 13.07 6.88 -11.64
CA ASN A 120 12.35 5.72 -12.14
C ASN A 120 11.28 5.20 -11.16
N GLY A 121 11.00 5.93 -10.07
CA GLY A 121 10.01 5.55 -9.08
C GLY A 121 10.37 4.35 -8.20
N ILE A 122 11.64 3.91 -8.22
CA ILE A 122 12.11 2.78 -7.42
C ILE A 122 13.29 3.25 -6.56
N THR A 123 13.14 3.16 -5.25
CA THR A 123 14.25 3.40 -4.32
C THR A 123 14.77 2.06 -3.77
N ARG A 124 16.04 2.01 -3.38
CA ARG A 124 16.66 0.80 -2.85
C ARG A 124 17.47 1.13 -1.62
N THR A 125 17.17 0.43 -0.52
CA THR A 125 17.82 0.62 0.77
C THR A 125 18.38 -0.70 1.25
N ALA A 126 19.68 -0.76 1.44
CA ALA A 126 20.33 -1.90 2.07
C ALA A 126 20.16 -1.83 3.59
N THR A 127 19.75 -2.94 4.20
CA THR A 127 19.57 -3.04 5.66
C THR A 127 20.33 -4.21 6.23
N THR A 128 20.69 -4.11 7.51
CA THR A 128 21.20 -5.22 8.32
C THR A 128 20.09 -6.05 8.95
N GLN A 129 18.86 -5.57 8.93
CA GLN A 129 17.70 -6.32 9.39
C GLN A 129 17.47 -7.53 8.50
N THR A 130 17.23 -8.69 9.11
CA THR A 130 17.00 -9.93 8.38
C THR A 130 15.58 -10.06 7.86
N ASN A 131 14.63 -9.49 8.58
CA ASN A 131 13.20 -9.50 8.30
C ASN A 131 12.51 -8.40 9.10
N TRP A 132 11.23 -8.20 8.83
CA TRP A 132 10.36 -7.25 9.52
C TRP A 132 9.09 -7.98 9.95
N ASP A 133 8.76 -7.93 11.25
CA ASP A 133 7.57 -8.57 11.77
C ASP A 133 6.33 -7.71 11.51
N ALA A 134 5.45 -8.18 10.64
CA ALA A 134 4.21 -7.50 10.27
C ALA A 134 3.19 -7.46 11.42
N ASP A 135 3.30 -8.36 12.42
CA ASP A 135 2.43 -8.39 13.59
C ASP A 135 2.92 -7.49 14.72
N ASP A 136 4.20 -7.09 14.69
CA ASP A 136 4.72 -6.14 15.65
C ASP A 136 4.32 -4.71 15.27
N GLN A 137 3.15 -4.30 15.76
CA GLN A 137 2.63 -2.95 15.57
C GLN A 137 3.22 -1.94 16.57
N GLY A 138 4.11 -2.39 17.45
CA GLY A 138 4.66 -1.57 18.53
C GLY A 138 3.69 -1.39 19.70
N GLY A 139 4.17 -0.66 20.68
CA GLY A 139 3.41 -0.26 21.86
C GLY A 139 3.43 1.25 22.06
N TRP A 140 2.95 1.73 23.22
CA TRP A 140 3.01 3.13 23.57
C TRP A 140 4.46 3.67 23.48
N GLY A 141 4.71 4.52 22.46
CA GLY A 141 6.00 5.17 22.26
C GLY A 141 7.04 4.39 21.48
N SER A 142 6.70 3.23 20.92
CA SER A 142 7.55 2.48 19.98
C SER A 142 6.80 2.16 18.70
N ASP A 143 7.52 2.28 17.59
CA ASP A 143 6.99 1.99 16.25
C ASP A 143 7.15 0.51 15.99
N GLY A 144 6.84 -0.47 16.47
CA GLY A 144 7.07 -1.87 16.11
C GLY A 144 7.69 -2.09 14.73
N GLU A 145 8.13 -3.27 14.44
CA GLU A 145 8.84 -3.58 13.19
C GLU A 145 7.98 -3.34 11.94
N ALA A 146 6.65 -3.50 12.06
CA ALA A 146 5.71 -3.20 10.99
C ALA A 146 5.75 -1.75 10.51
N ASN A 147 6.15 -0.81 11.37
CA ASN A 147 6.30 0.60 11.04
C ASN A 147 7.77 1.02 10.93
N ALA A 148 8.67 0.35 11.62
CA ALA A 148 10.11 0.64 11.58
C ALA A 148 10.69 0.56 10.16
N MET A 149 10.20 -0.36 9.32
CA MET A 149 10.63 -0.44 7.91
C MET A 149 10.32 0.81 7.09
N LYS A 150 9.36 1.61 7.54
CA LYS A 150 8.97 2.88 6.90
C LYS A 150 9.77 4.07 7.42
N LYS A 151 10.85 3.84 8.16
CA LYS A 151 11.69 4.88 8.75
C LYS A 151 13.16 4.66 8.47
N THR A 152 13.80 5.67 7.92
CA THR A 152 15.25 5.68 7.67
C THR A 152 16.03 5.52 8.98
N SER A 153 15.55 6.09 10.08
CA SER A 153 16.18 5.98 11.40
C SER A 153 16.24 4.56 11.94
N SER A 154 15.39 3.66 11.45
CA SER A 154 15.30 2.26 11.88
C SER A 154 15.90 1.27 10.86
N GLY A 155 16.61 1.76 9.84
CA GLY A 155 17.20 0.93 8.79
C GLY A 155 16.25 0.61 7.62
N GLY A 156 15.07 1.23 7.61
CA GLY A 156 14.13 1.25 6.50
C GLY A 156 14.30 2.48 5.63
N ILE A 157 13.20 3.01 5.13
CA ILE A 157 13.16 4.24 4.33
C ILE A 157 11.86 5.01 4.56
N ASP A 158 11.98 6.33 4.72
CA ASP A 158 10.83 7.21 4.89
C ASP A 158 9.95 7.25 3.64
N SER A 159 8.65 7.47 3.84
CA SER A 159 7.70 7.66 2.75
C SER A 159 8.00 8.93 1.96
N TRP A 160 7.71 8.92 0.68
CA TRP A 160 7.50 10.15 -0.07
C TRP A 160 6.15 10.75 0.30
N ASP A 161 5.94 12.04 -0.01
CA ASP A 161 4.69 12.74 0.27
C ASP A 161 3.46 11.94 -0.20
N TYR A 162 2.73 11.39 0.75
CA TYR A 162 1.56 10.52 0.50
C TYR A 162 0.40 11.25 -0.19
N GLN A 163 0.38 12.57 -0.21
CA GLN A 163 -0.60 13.34 -0.96
C GLN A 163 -0.33 13.32 -2.48
N ARG A 164 0.89 12.93 -2.86
CA ARG A 164 1.35 12.94 -4.25
C ARG A 164 1.73 11.56 -4.78
N TYR A 165 2.09 10.63 -3.90
CA TYR A 165 2.60 9.32 -4.27
C TYR A 165 1.93 8.20 -3.46
N LEU A 166 1.60 7.12 -4.14
CA LEU A 166 1.31 5.85 -3.46
C LEU A 166 2.65 5.19 -3.13
N ASN A 167 2.96 5.09 -1.83
CA ASN A 167 4.17 4.46 -1.35
C ASN A 167 3.94 2.95 -1.16
N ILE A 168 4.81 2.13 -1.73
CA ILE A 168 4.79 0.67 -1.58
C ILE A 168 6.16 0.23 -1.07
N TRP A 169 6.21 -0.39 0.12
CA TRP A 169 7.44 -0.99 0.64
C TRP A 169 7.48 -2.47 0.29
N VAL A 170 8.62 -2.92 -0.23
CA VAL A 170 8.91 -4.32 -0.54
C VAL A 170 10.07 -4.75 0.32
N CYS A 171 9.84 -5.69 1.23
CA CYS A 171 10.84 -6.19 2.17
C CYS A 171 10.53 -7.65 2.55
N ASP A 172 11.39 -8.27 3.35
CA ASP A 172 11.17 -9.61 3.91
C ASP A 172 10.23 -9.49 5.12
N LEU A 173 8.94 -9.82 4.92
CA LEU A 173 7.94 -9.78 5.98
C LEU A 173 7.85 -11.14 6.67
N THR A 174 7.78 -11.10 7.99
CA THR A 174 7.50 -12.27 8.84
C THR A 174 6.25 -12.04 9.66
N ASN A 175 5.82 -13.09 10.35
CA ASN A 175 4.68 -13.08 11.24
C ASN A 175 5.03 -13.92 12.47
N SER A 176 5.28 -13.24 13.60
CA SER A 176 5.72 -13.90 14.82
C SER A 176 4.59 -14.61 15.58
N GLN A 177 3.35 -14.13 15.44
CA GLN A 177 2.22 -14.61 16.25
C GLN A 177 1.53 -15.83 15.64
N SER A 178 1.45 -15.91 14.33
CA SER A 178 0.69 -17.00 13.67
C SER A 178 1.59 -18.14 13.16
N GLY A 179 2.91 -17.97 13.18
CA GLY A 179 3.86 -18.92 12.57
C GLY A 179 3.68 -19.07 11.06
N GLY A 180 2.90 -18.18 10.45
CA GLY A 180 2.63 -18.12 9.02
C GLY A 180 3.51 -17.11 8.30
N MET A 181 3.18 -16.87 7.04
CA MET A 181 3.82 -15.84 6.21
C MET A 181 2.83 -14.70 6.00
N THR A 182 3.24 -13.47 6.29
CA THR A 182 2.50 -12.28 5.88
C THR A 182 2.91 -11.91 4.46
N LEU A 183 1.96 -11.96 3.53
CA LEU A 183 2.21 -11.59 2.13
C LEU A 183 2.22 -10.08 1.92
N GLY A 184 1.52 -9.35 2.78
CA GLY A 184 1.44 -7.89 2.75
C GLY A 184 0.32 -7.36 3.63
N TYR A 185 0.35 -6.07 3.89
CA TYR A 185 -0.71 -5.34 4.58
C TYR A 185 -0.79 -3.92 4.04
N ALA A 186 -1.91 -3.27 4.26
CA ALA A 186 -2.14 -1.88 3.88
C ALA A 186 -2.87 -1.12 4.98
N TYR A 187 -2.62 0.17 5.09
CA TYR A 187 -3.39 1.06 5.93
C TYR A 187 -4.52 1.71 5.13
N LEU A 188 -5.67 1.85 5.78
CA LEU A 188 -6.80 2.55 5.18
C LEU A 188 -6.60 4.06 5.34
N PRO A 189 -6.88 4.87 4.30
CA PRO A 189 -6.80 6.32 4.40
C PRO A 189 -7.79 6.87 5.44
N GLY A 190 -7.39 7.93 6.13
CA GLY A 190 -8.26 8.65 7.07
C GLY A 190 -8.37 8.00 8.45
N LEU A 191 -7.49 7.05 8.79
CA LEU A 191 -7.36 6.60 10.18
C LEU A 191 -6.75 7.73 11.04
N PRO A 192 -7.28 7.95 12.26
CA PRO A 192 -6.73 8.97 13.14
C PRO A 192 -5.30 8.62 13.54
N SER A 193 -4.45 9.63 13.64
CA SER A 193 -3.11 9.52 14.20
C SER A 193 -3.21 9.06 15.65
N GLY A 194 -2.71 7.88 15.95
CA GLY A 194 -2.66 7.35 17.31
C GLY A 194 -3.14 5.91 17.41
N GLY A 195 -2.26 4.98 17.22
CA GLY A 195 -2.47 3.57 17.48
C GLY A 195 -2.33 2.65 16.29
N TRP A 196 -2.72 3.04 15.09
CA TRP A 196 -2.57 2.25 13.85
C TRP A 196 -2.16 3.14 12.67
N SER A 197 -1.89 4.40 12.93
CA SER A 197 -1.35 5.34 11.95
C SER A 197 0.17 5.29 12.01
N GLY A 198 0.75 4.33 11.41
CA GLY A 198 2.07 4.57 10.85
C GLY A 198 1.93 5.77 9.90
N ASP A 199 2.88 6.65 9.90
CA ASP A 199 2.91 7.83 9.04
C ASP A 199 2.41 7.46 7.64
N GLN A 200 1.28 8.05 7.27
CA GLN A 200 0.71 7.94 5.94
C GLN A 200 1.58 8.72 4.99
#